data_9db995a70b0174cfecea49d6d0fbb318
#
_entry.id   9db995a70b0174cfecea49d6d0fbb318
#
_cell.length_a   1.000
_cell.length_b   1.000
_cell.length_c   1.000
_cell.angle_alpha   90.00
_cell.angle_beta   90.00
_cell.angle_gamma   90.00
#
_symmetry.space_group_name_H-M   'P 1'
#
loop_
_entity.id
_entity.type
_entity.pdbx_description
1 polymer ?
#
loop_
_entity_poly.entity_id
_entity_poly.type
_entity_poly.pdbx_seq_one_letter_code
_entity_poly.pdbx_strand_id
1 'polypeptide(L)'
;MKVVIYARVSSDTGRQDTDRQVQELRQVAGRAGYEVLREFCDFKSGALPNSERLYLQNCMEFCADKKNEVGCVMVTEVSRLGRDPWEMMEVIKYFHDIKVNLYFRDQNLAMLKKDGTDNEFFTIMFAMYSQFAKHEREAIKQRLQSGYNQYREKGGKVGRKTGYRKTDEQLEGEYREAIKLLKKGTTMKNVAKLCDISESTVLRLKRKFKIFRSKKTE
;
A
#
# COMPACT_ATOMS: atom_id res chain seq x y z
N MET A 1 -21.34 -15.71 -15.97
CA MET A 1 -20.62 -14.50 -15.51
C MET A 1 -19.15 -14.86 -15.36
N LYS A 2 -18.24 -14.00 -15.82
CA LYS A 2 -16.78 -14.18 -15.66
C LYS A 2 -16.34 -13.67 -14.29
N VAL A 3 -15.56 -14.46 -13.56
CA VAL A 3 -15.14 -14.13 -12.21
C VAL A 3 -13.64 -14.28 -12.03
N VAL A 4 -13.10 -13.59 -11.05
CA VAL A 4 -11.72 -13.71 -10.60
C VAL A 4 -11.72 -14.12 -9.14
N ILE A 5 -10.80 -14.98 -8.74
CA ILE A 5 -10.60 -15.39 -7.35
C ILE A 5 -9.40 -14.64 -6.78
N TYR A 6 -9.59 -14.03 -5.61
CA TYR A 6 -8.49 -13.47 -4.85
C TYR A 6 -8.40 -14.16 -3.48
N ALA A 7 -7.22 -14.67 -3.14
CA ALA A 7 -6.93 -15.33 -1.88
C ALA A 7 -5.68 -14.72 -1.21
N ARG A 8 -5.65 -14.71 0.12
CA ARG A 8 -4.51 -14.25 0.90
C ARG A 8 -4.31 -15.11 2.14
N VAL A 9 -3.07 -15.51 2.37
CA VAL A 9 -2.65 -16.20 3.60
C VAL A 9 -1.49 -15.46 4.25
N SER A 10 -1.35 -15.64 5.57
CA SER A 10 -0.14 -15.22 6.26
C SER A 10 1.01 -16.18 5.93
N SER A 11 2.25 -15.67 5.92
CA SER A 11 3.46 -16.43 5.60
C SER A 11 3.67 -17.69 6.44
N ASP A 12 3.04 -17.77 7.63
CA ASP A 12 3.24 -18.87 8.59
C ASP A 12 2.37 -20.11 8.34
N THR A 13 1.26 -19.98 7.59
CA THR A 13 0.32 -21.10 7.35
C THR A 13 0.46 -21.76 5.99
N GLY A 14 1.31 -21.25 5.11
CA GLY A 14 1.76 -21.91 3.91
C GLY A 14 0.73 -22.05 2.78
N ARG A 15 1.16 -22.74 1.71
CA ARG A 15 0.38 -22.94 0.47
C ARG A 15 -0.94 -23.68 0.68
N GLN A 16 -1.02 -24.59 1.66
CA GLN A 16 -2.20 -25.41 1.90
C GLN A 16 -3.47 -24.60 2.21
N ASP A 17 -3.35 -23.51 2.98
CA ASP A 17 -4.50 -22.65 3.30
C ASP A 17 -4.96 -21.83 2.10
N THR A 18 -4.03 -21.43 1.22
CA THR A 18 -4.40 -20.72 -0.02
C THR A 18 -5.11 -21.65 -0.98
N ASP A 19 -4.57 -22.85 -1.18
CA ASP A 19 -5.16 -23.85 -2.07
C ASP A 19 -6.56 -24.21 -1.61
N ARG A 20 -6.78 -24.35 -0.29
CA ARG A 20 -8.11 -24.58 0.27
C ARG A 20 -9.07 -23.44 -0.04
N GLN A 21 -8.67 -22.18 0.23
CA GLN A 21 -9.50 -21.00 -0.06
C GLN A 21 -9.88 -20.93 -1.55
N VAL A 22 -8.92 -21.14 -2.43
CA VAL A 22 -9.14 -21.14 -3.88
C VAL A 22 -10.09 -22.27 -4.29
N GLN A 23 -9.89 -23.49 -3.77
CA GLN A 23 -10.77 -24.63 -4.08
C GLN A 23 -12.21 -24.39 -3.62
N GLU A 24 -12.41 -23.85 -2.43
CA GLU A 24 -13.73 -23.52 -1.89
C GLU A 24 -14.43 -22.46 -2.76
N LEU A 25 -13.70 -21.43 -3.20
CA LEU A 25 -14.25 -20.40 -4.09
C LEU A 25 -14.53 -20.94 -5.51
N ARG A 26 -13.69 -21.83 -6.04
CA ARG A 26 -13.97 -22.55 -7.31
C ARG A 26 -15.24 -23.36 -7.24
N GLN A 27 -15.49 -24.07 -6.12
CA GLN A 27 -16.72 -24.82 -5.93
C GLN A 27 -17.95 -23.92 -5.94
N VAL A 28 -17.86 -22.76 -5.29
CA VAL A 28 -18.96 -21.77 -5.29
C VAL A 28 -19.18 -21.24 -6.71
N ALA A 29 -18.12 -20.87 -7.42
CA ALA A 29 -18.21 -20.41 -8.81
C ALA A 29 -18.82 -21.46 -9.72
N GLY A 30 -18.37 -22.72 -9.60
CA GLY A 30 -18.90 -23.84 -10.40
C GLY A 30 -20.38 -24.11 -10.15
N ARG A 31 -20.82 -24.10 -8.87
CA ARG A 31 -22.26 -24.26 -8.54
C ARG A 31 -23.12 -23.12 -9.08
N ALA A 32 -22.55 -21.93 -9.19
CA ALA A 32 -23.24 -20.74 -9.74
C ALA A 32 -23.15 -20.65 -11.27
N GLY A 33 -22.45 -21.59 -11.94
CA GLY A 33 -22.23 -21.55 -13.38
C GLY A 33 -21.34 -20.38 -13.84
N TYR A 34 -20.38 -19.96 -12.99
CA TYR A 34 -19.46 -18.87 -13.31
C TYR A 34 -18.16 -19.42 -13.91
N GLU A 35 -17.58 -18.68 -14.84
CA GLU A 35 -16.29 -18.94 -15.45
C GLU A 35 -15.18 -18.25 -14.64
N VAL A 36 -14.25 -19.01 -14.07
CA VAL A 36 -13.09 -18.47 -13.35
C VAL A 36 -12.00 -18.15 -14.37
N LEU A 37 -11.76 -16.85 -14.61
CA LEU A 37 -10.76 -16.40 -15.57
C LEU A 37 -9.34 -16.49 -15.01
N ARG A 38 -9.16 -16.09 -13.74
CA ARG A 38 -7.83 -16.00 -13.12
C ARG A 38 -7.92 -16.05 -11.60
N GLU A 39 -6.80 -16.46 -11.00
CA GLU A 39 -6.62 -16.53 -9.55
C GLU A 39 -5.40 -15.73 -9.14
N PHE A 40 -5.55 -14.94 -8.10
CA PHE A 40 -4.48 -14.13 -7.53
C PHE A 40 -4.31 -14.50 -6.06
N CYS A 41 -3.07 -14.87 -5.68
CA CYS A 41 -2.78 -15.37 -4.34
C CYS A 41 -1.61 -14.60 -3.73
N ASP A 42 -1.87 -13.84 -2.67
CA ASP A 42 -0.84 -13.19 -1.87
C ASP A 42 -0.40 -14.08 -0.71
N PHE A 43 0.91 -14.32 -0.61
CA PHE A 43 1.55 -15.11 0.44
C PHE A 43 2.25 -14.24 1.48
N LYS A 44 1.74 -13.04 1.74
CA LYS A 44 2.35 -12.08 2.65
C LYS A 44 1.43 -11.73 3.79
N SER A 45 2.02 -11.36 4.94
CA SER A 45 1.29 -10.85 6.09
C SER A 45 0.33 -9.73 5.67
N GLY A 46 -0.91 -9.78 6.18
CA GLY A 46 -1.89 -8.71 5.93
C GLY A 46 -1.57 -7.38 6.63
N ALA A 47 -0.43 -7.30 7.35
CA ALA A 47 0.08 -6.06 7.91
C ALA A 47 0.84 -5.20 6.88
N LEU A 48 1.11 -5.74 5.67
CA LEU A 48 1.74 -4.97 4.61
C LEU A 48 0.73 -4.03 3.96
N PRO A 49 1.13 -2.79 3.64
CA PRO A 49 0.31 -1.85 2.89
C PRO A 49 -0.19 -2.46 1.57
N ASN A 50 -1.37 -2.06 1.11
CA ASN A 50 -1.91 -2.53 -0.17
C ASN A 50 -0.97 -2.27 -1.35
N SER A 51 -0.16 -1.20 -1.30
CA SER A 51 0.87 -0.88 -2.31
C SER A 51 1.97 -1.94 -2.44
N GLU A 52 2.20 -2.74 -1.40
CA GLU A 52 3.19 -3.83 -1.39
C GLU A 52 2.58 -5.21 -1.70
N ARG A 53 1.28 -5.28 -1.91
CA ARG A 53 0.52 -6.50 -2.22
C ARG A 53 0.40 -6.67 -3.74
N LEU A 54 1.47 -7.16 -4.35
CA LEU A 54 1.61 -7.26 -5.80
C LEU A 54 0.44 -8.00 -6.47
N TYR A 55 -0.02 -9.11 -5.90
CA TYR A 55 -1.10 -9.87 -6.49
C TYR A 55 -2.47 -9.20 -6.35
N LEU A 56 -2.70 -8.42 -5.28
CA LEU A 56 -3.89 -7.58 -5.18
C LEU A 56 -3.87 -6.49 -6.25
N GLN A 57 -2.74 -5.80 -6.44
CA GLN A 57 -2.59 -4.79 -7.48
C GLN A 57 -2.83 -5.39 -8.87
N ASN A 58 -2.20 -6.51 -9.18
CA ASN A 58 -2.41 -7.22 -10.44
C ASN A 58 -3.87 -7.66 -10.63
N CYS A 59 -4.56 -8.05 -9.56
CA CYS A 59 -5.99 -8.37 -9.59
C CYS A 59 -6.83 -7.13 -9.94
N MET A 60 -6.55 -6.01 -9.30
CA MET A 60 -7.22 -4.73 -9.56
C MET A 60 -7.02 -4.27 -11.01
N GLU A 61 -5.79 -4.30 -11.51
CA GLU A 61 -5.46 -3.95 -12.89
C GLU A 61 -6.13 -4.89 -13.90
N PHE A 62 -6.10 -6.20 -13.64
CA PHE A 62 -6.77 -7.19 -14.49
C PHE A 62 -8.28 -6.95 -14.58
N CYS A 63 -8.91 -6.60 -13.46
CA CYS A 63 -10.34 -6.31 -13.41
C CYS A 63 -10.70 -4.95 -14.06
N ALA A 64 -9.79 -3.99 -14.05
CA ALA A 64 -10.00 -2.68 -14.70
C ALA A 64 -9.94 -2.75 -16.23
N ASP A 65 -9.23 -3.74 -16.79
CA ASP A 65 -9.19 -3.95 -18.25
C ASP A 65 -10.54 -4.51 -18.72
N LYS A 66 -11.33 -3.66 -19.37
CA LYS A 66 -12.67 -4.01 -19.90
C LYS A 66 -12.65 -5.19 -20.88
N LYS A 67 -11.51 -5.50 -21.50
CA LYS A 67 -11.37 -6.67 -22.39
C LYS A 67 -11.56 -7.99 -21.66
N ASN A 68 -11.26 -8.03 -20.37
CA ASN A 68 -11.40 -9.24 -19.56
C ASN A 68 -12.87 -9.50 -19.17
N GLU A 69 -13.74 -8.50 -19.24
CA GLU A 69 -15.18 -8.60 -18.91
C GLU A 69 -15.44 -9.23 -17.54
N VAL A 70 -14.60 -8.88 -16.56
CA VAL A 70 -14.74 -9.41 -15.19
C VAL A 70 -15.99 -8.82 -14.56
N GLY A 71 -16.91 -9.69 -14.16
CA GLY A 71 -18.15 -9.30 -13.50
C GLY A 71 -18.04 -9.32 -11.97
N CYS A 72 -17.17 -10.16 -11.40
CA CYS A 72 -17.07 -10.30 -9.95
C CYS A 72 -15.68 -10.77 -9.52
N VAL A 73 -15.18 -10.25 -8.41
CA VAL A 73 -14.06 -10.79 -7.66
C VAL A 73 -14.60 -11.53 -6.44
N MET A 74 -14.21 -12.80 -6.30
CA MET A 74 -14.62 -13.67 -5.21
C MET A 74 -13.51 -13.79 -4.18
N VAL A 75 -13.84 -13.56 -2.91
CA VAL A 75 -12.93 -13.71 -1.77
C VAL A 75 -13.62 -14.53 -0.67
N THR A 76 -12.84 -15.15 0.21
CA THR A 76 -13.42 -15.91 1.34
C THR A 76 -14.08 -14.97 2.35
N GLU A 77 -13.37 -13.95 2.78
CA GLU A 77 -13.84 -12.99 3.78
C GLU A 77 -13.25 -11.58 3.54
N VAL A 78 -13.89 -10.59 4.12
CA VAL A 78 -13.51 -9.17 3.93
C VAL A 78 -12.07 -8.90 4.38
N SER A 79 -11.58 -9.57 5.43
CA SER A 79 -10.22 -9.41 5.96
C SER A 79 -9.13 -9.81 4.95
N ARG A 80 -9.47 -10.51 3.86
CA ARG A 80 -8.51 -10.83 2.79
C ARG A 80 -8.13 -9.59 1.98
N LEU A 81 -9.04 -8.63 1.87
CA LEU A 81 -8.78 -7.37 1.16
C LEU A 81 -7.85 -6.42 1.93
N GLY A 82 -7.84 -6.49 3.26
CA GLY A 82 -6.95 -5.69 4.12
C GLY A 82 -7.14 -6.05 5.58
N ARG A 83 -6.13 -5.78 6.42
CA ARG A 83 -6.29 -5.81 7.89
C ARG A 83 -6.68 -4.45 8.44
N ASP A 84 -6.12 -3.40 7.86
CA ASP A 84 -6.53 -2.05 8.16
C ASP A 84 -7.90 -1.81 7.50
N PRO A 85 -8.93 -1.45 8.27
CA PRO A 85 -10.26 -1.17 7.74
C PRO A 85 -10.24 -0.10 6.65
N TRP A 86 -9.30 0.84 6.73
CA TRP A 86 -9.16 1.92 5.76
C TRP A 86 -8.68 1.44 4.40
N GLU A 87 -7.60 0.65 4.39
CA GLU A 87 -7.08 0.02 3.16
C GLU A 87 -8.12 -0.90 2.50
N MET A 88 -8.86 -1.63 3.32
CA MET A 88 -9.97 -2.47 2.86
C MET A 88 -11.05 -1.65 2.17
N MET A 89 -11.40 -0.49 2.75
CA MET A 89 -12.38 0.43 2.16
C MET A 89 -11.93 1.00 0.82
N GLU A 90 -10.65 1.33 0.67
CA GLU A 90 -10.08 1.80 -0.61
C GLU A 90 -10.23 0.74 -1.69
N VAL A 91 -9.95 -0.52 -1.39
CA VAL A 91 -10.10 -1.64 -2.33
C VAL A 91 -11.58 -1.84 -2.71
N ILE A 92 -12.48 -1.83 -1.74
CA ILE A 92 -13.92 -1.96 -1.98
C ILE A 92 -14.44 -0.82 -2.86
N LYS A 93 -14.06 0.42 -2.53
CA LYS A 93 -14.41 1.59 -3.34
C LYS A 93 -13.89 1.47 -4.75
N TYR A 94 -12.64 1.04 -4.93
CA TYR A 94 -12.07 0.84 -6.26
C TYR A 94 -12.92 -0.10 -7.11
N PHE A 95 -13.28 -1.29 -6.59
CA PHE A 95 -14.10 -2.25 -7.33
C PHE A 95 -15.51 -1.72 -7.60
N HIS A 96 -16.09 -0.97 -6.67
CA HIS A 96 -17.37 -0.30 -6.87
C HIS A 96 -17.31 0.72 -8.02
N ASP A 97 -16.26 1.54 -8.06
CA ASP A 97 -16.09 2.60 -9.07
C ASP A 97 -15.93 2.01 -10.49
N ILE A 98 -15.22 0.89 -10.63
CA ILE A 98 -15.09 0.18 -11.92
C ILE A 98 -16.27 -0.76 -12.23
N LYS A 99 -17.30 -0.83 -11.36
CA LYS A 99 -18.50 -1.67 -11.51
C LYS A 99 -18.21 -3.18 -11.60
N VAL A 100 -17.15 -3.63 -10.93
CA VAL A 100 -16.85 -5.05 -10.72
C VAL A 100 -17.36 -5.44 -9.34
N ASN A 101 -18.22 -6.44 -9.27
CA ASN A 101 -18.81 -6.89 -8.00
C ASN A 101 -17.74 -7.53 -7.09
N LEU A 102 -17.96 -7.46 -5.79
CA LEU A 102 -17.22 -8.22 -4.78
C LEU A 102 -18.18 -9.21 -4.12
N TYR A 103 -17.76 -10.48 -4.02
CA TYR A 103 -18.51 -11.51 -3.30
C TYR A 103 -17.67 -12.08 -2.17
N PHE A 104 -18.21 -12.04 -0.97
CA PHE A 104 -17.62 -12.53 0.27
C PHE A 104 -18.31 -13.83 0.66
N ARG A 105 -17.62 -14.97 0.48
CA ARG A 105 -18.19 -16.31 0.68
C ARG A 105 -18.68 -16.54 2.10
N ASP A 106 -17.87 -16.21 3.11
CA ASP A 106 -18.18 -16.52 4.50
C ASP A 106 -19.37 -15.73 5.04
N GLN A 107 -19.57 -14.53 4.50
CA GLN A 107 -20.74 -13.71 4.80
C GLN A 107 -21.92 -13.97 3.85
N ASN A 108 -21.70 -14.78 2.79
CA ASN A 108 -22.63 -14.96 1.67
C ASN A 108 -23.20 -13.62 1.17
N LEU A 109 -22.30 -12.66 0.98
CA LEU A 109 -22.64 -11.27 0.71
C LEU A 109 -21.96 -10.77 -0.56
N ALA A 110 -22.74 -10.15 -1.44
CA ALA A 110 -22.25 -9.45 -2.62
C ALA A 110 -22.40 -7.94 -2.45
N MET A 111 -21.44 -7.18 -2.97
CA MET A 111 -21.47 -5.72 -2.96
C MET A 111 -22.61 -5.16 -3.82
N LEU A 112 -22.79 -5.73 -5.00
CA LEU A 112 -23.86 -5.36 -5.94
C LEU A 112 -24.90 -6.48 -6.03
N LYS A 113 -26.14 -6.10 -6.25
CA LYS A 113 -27.25 -7.02 -6.59
C LYS A 113 -27.08 -7.57 -8.01
N LYS A 114 -27.90 -8.53 -8.40
CA LYS A 114 -27.88 -9.13 -9.74
C LYS A 114 -28.21 -8.14 -10.87
N ASP A 115 -28.96 -7.10 -10.57
CA ASP A 115 -29.30 -6.02 -11.49
C ASP A 115 -28.22 -4.92 -11.59
N GLY A 116 -27.10 -5.08 -10.85
CA GLY A 116 -26.00 -4.13 -10.83
C GLY A 116 -26.20 -2.94 -9.87
N THR A 117 -27.33 -2.89 -9.16
CA THR A 117 -27.56 -1.87 -8.13
C THR A 117 -26.84 -2.24 -6.82
N ASP A 118 -26.62 -1.24 -5.97
CA ASP A 118 -25.97 -1.44 -4.68
C ASP A 118 -26.81 -2.36 -3.77
N ASN A 119 -26.14 -3.27 -3.09
CA ASN A 119 -26.75 -4.08 -2.06
C ASN A 119 -26.87 -3.26 -0.77
N GLU A 120 -28.09 -2.95 -0.37
CA GLU A 120 -28.38 -2.11 0.79
C GLU A 120 -27.75 -2.66 2.09
N PHE A 121 -27.81 -3.97 2.28
CA PHE A 121 -27.18 -4.60 3.45
C PHE A 121 -25.66 -4.43 3.43
N PHE A 122 -25.04 -4.59 2.25
CA PHE A 122 -23.60 -4.33 2.09
C PHE A 122 -23.30 -2.86 2.38
N THR A 123 -24.11 -1.93 1.89
CA THR A 123 -23.93 -0.50 2.08
C THR A 123 -23.99 -0.12 3.57
N ILE A 124 -24.95 -0.67 4.31
CA ILE A 124 -25.06 -0.46 5.76
C ILE A 124 -23.85 -1.04 6.49
N MET A 125 -23.48 -2.28 6.18
CA MET A 125 -22.31 -2.93 6.77
C MET A 125 -21.03 -2.15 6.48
N PHE A 126 -20.86 -1.67 5.26
CA PHE A 126 -19.71 -0.86 4.85
C PHE A 126 -19.67 0.48 5.59
N ALA A 127 -20.82 1.14 5.78
CA ALA A 127 -20.90 2.37 6.56
C ALA A 127 -20.51 2.12 8.03
N MET A 128 -20.95 1.02 8.63
CA MET A 128 -20.55 0.62 9.98
C MET A 128 -19.04 0.39 10.09
N TYR A 129 -18.44 -0.39 9.17
CA TYR A 129 -16.98 -0.61 9.12
C TYR A 129 -16.22 0.71 8.99
N SER A 130 -16.72 1.63 8.17
CA SER A 130 -16.15 2.97 8.00
C SER A 130 -16.10 3.75 9.31
N GLN A 131 -17.16 3.71 10.09
CA GLN A 131 -17.21 4.37 11.39
C GLN A 131 -16.27 3.70 12.40
N PHE A 132 -16.22 2.37 12.45
CA PHE A 132 -15.28 1.66 13.32
C PHE A 132 -13.82 2.00 12.99
N ALA A 133 -13.46 2.01 11.70
CA ALA A 133 -12.12 2.39 11.24
C ALA A 133 -11.76 3.81 11.70
N LYS A 134 -12.69 4.75 11.59
CA LYS A 134 -12.49 6.13 12.04
C LYS A 134 -12.26 6.21 13.55
N HIS A 135 -13.10 5.54 14.34
CA HIS A 135 -12.96 5.50 15.79
C HIS A 135 -11.65 4.86 16.24
N GLU A 136 -11.22 3.78 15.60
CA GLU A 136 -9.95 3.12 15.91
C GLU A 136 -8.76 4.04 15.66
N ARG A 137 -8.73 4.77 14.53
CA ARG A 137 -7.70 5.78 14.27
C ARG A 137 -7.67 6.90 15.31
N GLU A 138 -8.84 7.38 15.69
CA GLU A 138 -8.96 8.41 16.73
C GLU A 138 -8.44 7.89 18.07
N ALA A 139 -8.77 6.65 18.45
CA ALA A 139 -8.28 6.02 19.67
C ALA A 139 -6.75 5.82 19.64
N ILE A 140 -6.18 5.40 18.51
CA ILE A 140 -4.72 5.28 18.34
C ILE A 140 -4.07 6.65 18.47
N LYS A 141 -4.60 7.68 17.81
CA LYS A 141 -4.09 9.06 17.89
C LYS A 141 -4.12 9.59 19.33
N GLN A 142 -5.20 9.34 20.07
CA GLN A 142 -5.30 9.73 21.48
C GLN A 142 -4.27 9.01 22.36
N ARG A 143 -4.08 7.69 22.19
CA ARG A 143 -3.05 6.92 22.92
C ARG A 143 -1.64 7.44 22.63
N LEU A 144 -1.33 7.70 21.37
CA LEU A 144 -0.04 8.28 20.97
C LEU A 144 0.16 9.67 21.58
N GLN A 145 -0.87 10.51 21.55
CA GLN A 145 -0.80 11.86 22.13
C GLN A 145 -0.61 11.81 23.66
N SER A 146 -1.35 10.91 24.34
CA SER A 146 -1.20 10.71 25.79
C SER A 146 0.20 10.20 26.14
N GLY A 147 0.70 9.20 25.42
CA GLY A 147 2.07 8.69 25.60
C GLY A 147 3.13 9.76 25.34
N TYR A 148 2.92 10.59 24.32
CA TYR A 148 3.79 11.72 24.01
C TYR A 148 3.83 12.76 25.14
N ASN A 149 2.66 13.12 25.68
CA ASN A 149 2.55 14.07 26.78
C ASN A 149 3.24 13.55 28.03
N GLN A 150 2.99 12.30 28.43
CA GLN A 150 3.67 11.65 29.56
C GLN A 150 5.19 11.61 29.41
N TYR A 151 5.66 11.32 28.17
CA TYR A 151 7.09 11.32 27.89
C TYR A 151 7.69 12.72 28.06
N ARG A 152 6.99 13.78 27.61
CA ARG A 152 7.43 15.17 27.80
C ARG A 152 7.41 15.60 29.28
N GLU A 153 6.37 15.24 30.03
CA GLU A 153 6.27 15.52 31.47
C GLU A 153 7.42 14.90 32.28
N LYS A 154 7.90 13.72 31.86
CA LYS A 154 9.10 13.07 32.42
C LYS A 154 10.43 13.68 31.92
N GLY A 155 10.38 14.84 31.26
CA GLY A 155 11.59 15.52 30.75
C GLY A 155 12.10 14.96 29.42
N GLY A 156 11.37 14.06 28.77
CA GLY A 156 11.72 13.51 27.48
C GLY A 156 11.68 14.56 26.35
N LYS A 157 12.67 14.54 25.49
CA LYS A 157 12.76 15.43 24.31
C LYS A 157 12.39 14.64 23.06
N VAL A 158 11.40 15.15 22.33
CA VAL A 158 10.94 14.55 21.06
C VAL A 158 11.50 15.33 19.90
N GLY A 159 11.80 14.63 18.82
CA GLY A 159 12.40 15.20 17.63
C GLY A 159 13.89 14.88 17.51
N ARG A 160 14.54 15.54 16.59
CA ARG A 160 15.97 15.34 16.35
C ARG A 160 16.79 15.75 17.58
N LYS A 161 17.69 14.87 18.05
CA LYS A 161 18.61 15.19 19.16
C LYS A 161 19.35 16.48 18.84
N THR A 162 19.38 17.42 19.83
CA THR A 162 20.13 18.66 19.71
C THR A 162 21.59 18.33 19.40
N GLY A 163 22.17 18.96 18.38
CA GLY A 163 23.56 18.71 17.97
C GLY A 163 23.79 17.48 17.10
N TYR A 164 22.78 16.62 16.87
CA TYR A 164 22.94 15.49 15.95
C TYR A 164 23.19 16.00 14.52
N ARG A 165 24.34 15.66 13.99
CA ARG A 165 24.67 15.84 12.57
C ARG A 165 25.05 14.48 12.00
N LYS A 166 24.60 14.17 10.80
CA LYS A 166 25.08 12.96 10.10
C LYS A 166 26.59 13.04 9.98
N THR A 167 27.27 11.92 10.21
CA THR A 167 28.71 11.81 9.95
C THR A 167 29.02 11.99 8.47
N ASP A 168 30.26 12.27 8.15
CA ASP A 168 30.68 12.47 6.77
C ASP A 168 30.52 11.17 5.95
N GLU A 169 30.79 10.03 6.58
CA GLU A 169 30.56 8.70 5.99
C GLU A 169 29.09 8.42 5.67
N GLN A 170 28.19 8.78 6.61
CA GLN A 170 26.74 8.65 6.38
C GLN A 170 26.26 9.56 5.24
N LEU A 171 26.80 10.79 5.14
CA LEU A 171 26.47 11.69 4.04
C LEU A 171 27.07 11.22 2.71
N GLU A 172 28.28 10.69 2.72
CA GLU A 172 28.89 10.09 1.54
C GLU A 172 28.10 8.88 1.03
N GLY A 173 27.64 8.02 1.92
CA GLY A 173 26.81 6.87 1.57
C GLY A 173 25.46 7.29 0.96
N GLU A 174 24.77 8.21 1.64
CA GLU A 174 23.42 8.67 1.24
C GLU A 174 23.43 9.47 -0.09
N TYR A 175 24.47 10.28 -0.31
CA TYR A 175 24.56 11.17 -1.49
C TYR A 175 25.69 10.80 -2.44
N ARG A 176 26.09 9.53 -2.48
CA ARG A 176 27.23 9.04 -3.24
C ARG A 176 27.21 9.47 -4.71
N GLU A 177 26.06 9.33 -5.38
CA GLU A 177 25.92 9.74 -6.78
C GLU A 177 26.02 11.25 -6.97
N ALA A 178 25.37 12.04 -6.11
CA ALA A 178 25.44 13.49 -6.19
C ALA A 178 26.87 14.00 -5.98
N ILE A 179 27.61 13.43 -5.01
CA ILE A 179 29.01 13.76 -4.75
C ILE A 179 29.89 13.38 -5.96
N LYS A 180 29.65 12.22 -6.57
CA LYS A 180 30.38 11.76 -7.77
C LYS A 180 30.16 12.71 -8.96
N LEU A 181 28.91 13.12 -9.18
CA LEU A 181 28.57 14.08 -10.25
C LEU A 181 29.17 15.46 -10.01
N LEU A 182 29.17 15.94 -8.76
CA LEU A 182 29.83 17.20 -8.38
C LEU A 182 31.35 17.16 -8.62
N LYS A 183 32.01 16.06 -8.24
CA LYS A 183 33.46 15.84 -8.51
C LYS A 183 33.78 15.81 -10.00
N LYS A 184 32.84 15.35 -10.85
CA LYS A 184 32.95 15.37 -12.31
C LYS A 184 32.69 16.77 -12.93
N GLY A 185 32.36 17.77 -12.11
CA GLY A 185 32.14 19.15 -12.59
C GLY A 185 30.73 19.45 -13.11
N THR A 186 29.77 18.53 -12.89
CA THR A 186 28.36 18.75 -13.26
C THR A 186 27.80 19.96 -12.51
N THR A 187 26.95 20.77 -13.17
CA THR A 187 26.33 21.96 -12.55
C THR A 187 25.40 21.57 -11.42
N MET A 188 25.31 22.40 -10.35
CA MET A 188 24.46 22.10 -9.20
C MET A 188 23.00 21.86 -9.56
N LYS A 189 22.48 22.62 -10.53
CA LYS A 189 21.11 22.50 -11.05
C LYS A 189 20.87 21.12 -11.69
N ASN A 190 21.83 20.64 -12.48
CA ASN A 190 21.73 19.33 -13.12
C ASN A 190 21.87 18.19 -12.09
N VAL A 191 22.77 18.32 -11.11
CA VAL A 191 22.91 17.34 -10.01
C VAL A 191 21.63 17.25 -9.20
N ALA A 192 21.02 18.38 -8.86
CA ALA A 192 19.75 18.45 -8.16
C ALA A 192 18.66 17.68 -8.92
N LYS A 193 18.57 17.90 -10.23
CA LYS A 193 17.57 17.24 -11.09
C LYS A 193 17.83 15.75 -11.27
N LEU A 194 19.10 15.35 -11.47
CA LEU A 194 19.46 13.94 -11.72
C LEU A 194 19.37 13.06 -10.47
N CYS A 195 19.63 13.64 -9.29
CA CYS A 195 19.60 12.91 -8.02
C CYS A 195 18.30 13.15 -7.21
N ASP A 196 17.33 13.87 -7.78
CA ASP A 196 16.06 14.23 -7.12
C ASP A 196 16.25 14.84 -5.72
N ILE A 197 17.17 15.79 -5.60
CA ILE A 197 17.47 16.52 -4.37
C ILE A 197 17.43 18.03 -4.59
N SER A 198 17.17 18.78 -3.51
CA SER A 198 17.13 20.24 -3.61
C SER A 198 18.51 20.85 -3.92
N GLU A 199 18.53 21.96 -4.64
CA GLU A 199 19.78 22.71 -4.92
C GLU A 199 20.49 23.15 -3.62
N SER A 200 19.74 23.45 -2.56
CA SER A 200 20.28 23.77 -1.24
C SER A 200 21.03 22.57 -0.63
N THR A 201 20.53 21.34 -0.83
CA THR A 201 21.24 20.13 -0.41
C THR A 201 22.53 19.95 -1.22
N VAL A 202 22.48 20.16 -2.54
CA VAL A 202 23.68 20.09 -3.40
C VAL A 202 24.73 21.12 -2.98
N LEU A 203 24.31 22.36 -2.69
CA LEU A 203 25.20 23.41 -2.22
C LEU A 203 25.85 23.06 -0.87
N ARG A 204 25.07 22.49 0.06
CA ARG A 204 25.58 22.00 1.35
C ARG A 204 26.62 20.90 1.18
N LEU A 205 26.39 19.93 0.29
CA LEU A 205 27.33 18.85 -0.02
C LEU A 205 28.61 19.42 -0.64
N LYS A 206 28.48 20.32 -1.62
CA LYS A 206 29.62 20.98 -2.26
C LYS A 206 30.52 21.72 -1.27
N ARG A 207 29.92 22.48 -0.32
CA ARG A 207 30.66 23.20 0.74
C ARG A 207 31.32 22.22 1.72
N LYS A 208 30.57 21.18 2.15
CA LYS A 208 31.05 20.23 3.15
C LYS A 208 32.21 19.40 2.64
N PHE A 209 32.12 18.87 1.43
CA PHE A 209 33.17 18.06 0.81
C PHE A 209 34.21 18.87 0.02
N LYS A 210 34.19 20.22 0.17
CA LYS A 210 35.14 21.15 -0.47
C LYS A 210 35.32 20.90 -1.98
N ILE A 211 34.23 20.57 -2.69
CA ILE A 211 34.26 20.31 -4.12
C ILE A 211 34.18 21.65 -4.86
N PHE A 212 35.36 22.24 -5.17
CA PHE A 212 35.46 23.46 -5.95
C PHE A 212 35.72 23.09 -7.41
N ARG A 213 35.17 23.88 -8.36
CA ARG A 213 35.59 23.78 -9.77
C ARG A 213 37.08 24.07 -9.86
N SER A 214 37.90 23.13 -10.31
CA SER A 214 39.21 23.45 -10.79
C SER A 214 39.05 24.47 -11.93
N LYS A 215 39.68 25.66 -11.84
CA LYS A 215 39.81 26.56 -13.00
C LYS A 215 40.46 25.72 -14.07
N LYS A 216 39.82 25.57 -15.24
CA LYS A 216 40.52 25.15 -16.46
C LYS A 216 41.58 26.22 -16.69
N THR A 217 42.84 25.87 -16.49
CA THR A 217 43.97 26.61 -17.08
C THR A 217 43.86 26.36 -18.58
N GLU A 218 43.69 27.47 -19.29
CA GLU A 218 43.82 27.50 -20.76
C GLU A 218 45.22 27.09 -21.17
#